data_bb062f864cad66e305aa8503734ac06c
#
_entry.id   bb062f864cad66e305aa8503734ac06c
#
_cell.length_a   1.000
_cell.length_b   1.000
_cell.length_c   1.000
_cell.angle_alpha   90.00
_cell.angle_beta   90.00
_cell.angle_gamma   90.00
#
_symmetry.space_group_name_H-M   'P 1'
#
loop_
_entity.id
_entity.type
_entity.pdbx_description
1 polymer ?
#
loop_
_entity_poly.entity_id
_entity_poly.type
_entity_poly.pdbx_seq_one_letter_code
_entity_poly.pdbx_strand_id
1 'polypeptide(L)'
;MSCKRHPGFGEKLTIRSVPVHNGFVMEASQDHHPSTSSRIGATGSSTGVGERQRERIIRAATLVFSRKGYDGARVEEIARSAGIPKGNVLYYFKTKKTLYRVVIEQVLSLWLDALGNIAVDGNPEEAIRQYVNRKLALSRNYPEASRLFAMEVISGAPVINDHLSGELRLWVEEKGEVFRKWQQDGLMAKIDPAHAFFMIWVVTQTYADFEAQIQAVTGAKGYDQEIYTDATGDVVEALVRGLGLKRDT
;
A
#
# COMPACT_ATOMS: atom_id res chain seq x y z
N MET A 1 13.52 -51.55 -7.02
CA MET A 1 13.29 -50.82 -5.76
C MET A 1 12.33 -49.67 -6.05
N SER A 2 11.23 -49.67 -5.33
CA SER A 2 9.94 -49.07 -5.63
C SER A 2 9.94 -47.54 -5.44
N CYS A 3 9.61 -46.81 -6.48
CA CYS A 3 9.35 -45.35 -6.46
C CYS A 3 7.88 -45.16 -6.05
N LYS A 4 7.65 -44.67 -4.82
CA LYS A 4 6.32 -44.32 -4.33
C LYS A 4 5.88 -43.01 -4.96
N ARG A 5 4.85 -43.03 -5.78
CA ARG A 5 4.08 -41.85 -6.23
C ARG A 5 3.31 -41.27 -5.07
N HIS A 6 3.46 -39.97 -4.82
CA HIS A 6 2.57 -39.20 -3.94
C HIS A 6 1.33 -38.77 -4.74
N PRO A 7 0.15 -38.80 -4.10
CA PRO A 7 -1.12 -38.47 -4.74
C PRO A 7 -1.29 -36.95 -4.90
N GLY A 8 -2.05 -36.60 -5.92
CA GLY A 8 -2.26 -35.26 -6.46
C GLY A 8 -2.85 -34.25 -5.48
N PHE A 9 -2.35 -33.05 -5.60
CA PHE A 9 -3.00 -31.83 -5.13
C PHE A 9 -3.69 -31.17 -6.33
N GLY A 10 -4.93 -31.57 -6.53
CA GLY A 10 -5.83 -30.92 -7.45
C GLY A 10 -6.97 -30.27 -6.67
N GLU A 11 -6.69 -29.26 -5.88
CA GLU A 11 -7.72 -28.34 -5.43
C GLU A 11 -7.37 -26.95 -5.97
N LYS A 12 -8.17 -26.51 -6.92
CA LYS A 12 -8.21 -25.11 -7.36
C LYS A 12 -8.60 -24.26 -6.16
N LEU A 13 -7.61 -23.64 -5.52
CA LEU A 13 -7.88 -22.56 -4.57
C LEU A 13 -8.56 -21.44 -5.36
N THR A 14 -9.87 -21.40 -5.25
CA THR A 14 -10.65 -20.24 -5.68
C THR A 14 -10.28 -19.11 -4.73
N ILE A 15 -9.42 -18.21 -5.19
CA ILE A 15 -9.15 -16.95 -4.51
C ILE A 15 -10.50 -16.24 -4.42
N ARG A 16 -11.13 -16.29 -3.24
CA ARG A 16 -12.25 -15.43 -2.95
C ARG A 16 -11.68 -14.01 -2.90
N SER A 17 -11.85 -13.29 -4.00
CA SER A 17 -11.75 -11.84 -3.98
C SER A 17 -12.68 -11.34 -2.89
N VAL A 18 -12.10 -10.87 -1.79
CA VAL A 18 -12.83 -10.07 -0.82
C VAL A 18 -13.29 -8.84 -1.61
N PRO A 19 -14.59 -8.55 -1.70
CA PRO A 19 -15.03 -7.39 -2.44
C PRO A 19 -14.45 -6.16 -1.78
N VAL A 20 -13.55 -5.48 -2.48
CA VAL A 20 -13.06 -4.15 -2.11
C VAL A 20 -14.24 -3.22 -2.32
N HIS A 21 -15.05 -3.02 -1.27
CA HIS A 21 -16.07 -2.00 -1.27
C HIS A 21 -15.38 -0.64 -1.22
N ASN A 22 -15.39 -0.02 -2.37
CA ASN A 22 -15.34 1.41 -2.65
C ASN A 22 -14.73 2.32 -1.58
N GLY A 23 -13.60 2.92 -1.93
CA GLY A 23 -13.31 4.29 -1.57
C GLY A 23 -12.52 4.52 -0.31
N PHE A 24 -11.22 4.23 -0.35
CA PHE A 24 -10.29 5.04 0.42
C PHE A 24 -10.07 6.36 -0.35
N VAL A 25 -11.08 7.24 -0.31
CA VAL A 25 -10.94 8.63 -0.78
C VAL A 25 -10.43 9.45 0.38
N MET A 26 -9.13 9.69 0.44
CA MET A 26 -8.59 10.83 1.17
C MET A 26 -8.73 12.06 0.27
N GLU A 27 -9.80 12.84 0.43
CA GLU A 27 -9.86 14.17 -0.16
C GLU A 27 -8.77 15.03 0.46
N ALA A 28 -7.91 15.58 -0.40
CA ALA A 28 -7.01 16.66 -0.03
C ALA A 28 -7.86 17.85 0.42
N SER A 29 -7.54 18.40 1.60
CA SER A 29 -8.19 19.58 2.16
C SER A 29 -8.07 20.75 1.18
N GLN A 30 -9.15 21.09 0.48
CA GLN A 30 -9.36 22.40 -0.11
C GLN A 30 -10.32 23.15 0.80
N ASP A 31 -9.80 24.22 1.39
CA ASP A 31 -10.60 25.21 2.11
C ASP A 31 -11.63 25.84 1.16
N HIS A 32 -12.91 25.59 1.40
CA HIS A 32 -13.99 26.36 0.83
C HIS A 32 -15.00 26.72 1.90
N HIS A 33 -15.19 28.01 2.05
CA HIS A 33 -16.22 28.66 2.87
C HIS A 33 -17.65 28.24 2.46
N PRO A 34 -18.60 28.23 3.40
CA PRO A 34 -19.94 27.71 3.15
C PRO A 34 -20.86 28.79 2.55
N SER A 35 -21.59 28.44 1.54
CA SER A 35 -22.82 29.12 1.15
C SER A 35 -24.04 28.23 1.39
N THR A 36 -25.01 28.84 2.00
CA THR A 36 -26.30 28.40 2.53
C THR A 36 -27.23 27.66 1.59
N SER A 37 -27.99 26.74 2.21
CA SER A 37 -29.41 26.37 1.97
C SER A 37 -29.75 25.36 0.85
N SER A 38 -30.20 24.16 1.22
CA SER A 38 -31.65 23.83 1.29
C SER A 38 -31.87 22.38 1.77
N ARG A 39 -32.86 22.20 2.64
CA ARG A 39 -33.30 20.91 3.18
C ARG A 39 -34.03 20.13 2.08
N ILE A 40 -33.56 18.92 1.80
CA ILE A 40 -34.41 17.83 1.28
C ILE A 40 -33.97 16.55 2.00
N GLY A 41 -34.96 15.81 2.53
CA GLY A 41 -34.77 14.66 3.40
C GLY A 41 -34.02 13.52 2.73
N ALA A 42 -33.04 12.97 3.46
CA ALA A 42 -32.38 11.74 3.13
C ALA A 42 -32.57 10.76 4.28
N THR A 43 -33.35 9.74 4.08
CA THR A 43 -33.31 8.48 4.82
C THR A 43 -31.99 7.79 4.46
N GLY A 44 -30.89 8.30 5.01
CA GLY A 44 -29.57 7.69 4.91
C GLY A 44 -29.49 6.49 5.85
N SER A 45 -29.38 5.31 5.31
CA SER A 45 -29.21 4.03 5.98
C SER A 45 -28.20 4.16 7.14
N SER A 46 -28.58 3.65 8.32
CA SER A 46 -27.72 3.60 9.52
C SER A 46 -26.36 2.93 9.29
N THR A 47 -26.26 2.07 8.30
CA THR A 47 -25.03 1.40 7.82
C THR A 47 -23.99 2.40 7.28
N GLY A 48 -24.41 3.39 6.52
CA GLY A 48 -23.48 4.39 5.95
C GLY A 48 -22.90 5.37 6.99
N VAL A 49 -23.60 5.62 8.10
CA VAL A 49 -23.06 6.47 9.19
C VAL A 49 -21.99 5.70 9.98
N GLY A 50 -22.24 4.43 10.27
CA GLY A 50 -21.30 3.57 10.98
C GLY A 50 -20.00 3.36 10.18
N GLU A 51 -20.10 3.17 8.87
CA GLU A 51 -18.93 2.98 7.99
C GLU A 51 -18.09 4.26 7.92
N ARG A 52 -18.68 5.43 7.71
CA ARG A 52 -17.96 6.72 7.76
C ARG A 52 -17.23 6.95 9.08
N GLN A 53 -17.85 6.56 10.19
CA GLN A 53 -17.26 6.68 11.50
C GLN A 53 -16.06 5.73 11.66
N ARG A 54 -16.18 4.50 11.17
CA ARG A 54 -15.12 3.50 11.17
C ARG A 54 -13.91 3.98 10.36
N GLU A 55 -14.12 4.48 9.16
CA GLU A 55 -13.07 5.06 8.30
C GLU A 55 -12.37 6.26 8.95
N ARG A 56 -13.14 7.14 9.60
CA ARG A 56 -12.60 8.29 10.34
C ARG A 56 -11.66 7.85 11.47
N ILE A 57 -12.01 6.78 12.19
CA ILE A 57 -11.14 6.20 13.23
C ILE A 57 -9.86 5.63 12.61
N ILE A 58 -9.98 4.91 11.49
CA ILE A 58 -8.82 4.31 10.81
C ILE A 58 -7.85 5.39 10.33
N ARG A 59 -8.34 6.46 9.68
CA ARG A 59 -7.49 7.59 9.27
C ARG A 59 -6.74 8.22 10.45
N ALA A 60 -7.45 8.50 11.53
CA ALA A 60 -6.85 9.05 12.74
C ALA A 60 -5.82 8.08 13.36
N ALA A 61 -6.11 6.79 13.35
CA ALA A 61 -5.21 5.76 13.85
C ALA A 61 -3.95 5.65 12.99
N THR A 62 -4.07 5.67 11.66
CA THR A 62 -2.93 5.68 10.74
C THR A 62 -1.97 6.84 11.06
N LEU A 63 -2.51 8.05 11.23
CA LEU A 63 -1.72 9.23 11.58
C LEU A 63 -1.01 9.10 12.93
N VAL A 64 -1.69 8.61 13.95
CA VAL A 64 -1.10 8.47 15.30
C VAL A 64 -0.07 7.35 15.33
N PHE A 65 -0.37 6.21 14.73
CA PHE A 65 0.55 5.07 14.66
C PHE A 65 1.80 5.37 13.81
N SER A 66 1.68 6.07 12.70
CA SER A 66 2.83 6.45 11.86
C SER A 66 3.83 7.38 12.55
N ARG A 67 3.38 8.15 13.55
CA ARG A 67 4.22 9.08 14.32
C ARG A 67 4.82 8.47 15.57
N LYS A 68 4.12 7.55 16.22
CA LYS A 68 4.45 7.07 17.58
C LYS A 68 4.73 5.57 17.65
N GLY A 69 4.55 4.86 16.55
CA GLY A 69 4.58 3.39 16.53
C GLY A 69 3.40 2.78 17.29
N TYR A 70 3.35 1.45 17.31
CA TYR A 70 2.31 0.73 18.05
C TYR A 70 2.38 1.01 19.55
N ASP A 71 3.55 0.91 20.16
CA ASP A 71 3.69 1.01 21.63
C ASP A 71 3.43 2.42 22.15
N GLY A 72 3.96 3.44 21.47
CA GLY A 72 3.82 4.84 21.86
C GLY A 72 2.43 5.45 21.64
N ALA A 73 1.62 4.86 20.75
CA ALA A 73 0.28 5.36 20.45
C ALA A 73 -0.72 5.01 21.55
N ARG A 74 -1.61 5.97 21.89
CA ARG A 74 -2.69 5.79 22.87
C ARG A 74 -4.05 5.93 22.19
N VAL A 75 -5.02 5.10 22.61
CA VAL A 75 -6.39 5.13 22.07
C VAL A 75 -7.05 6.49 22.30
N GLU A 76 -6.74 7.16 23.39
CA GLU A 76 -7.21 8.52 23.70
C GLU A 76 -6.75 9.55 22.66
N GLU A 77 -5.53 9.41 22.15
CA GLU A 77 -4.98 10.30 21.12
C GLU A 77 -5.65 10.05 19.78
N ILE A 78 -5.89 8.77 19.44
CA ILE A 78 -6.62 8.38 18.24
C ILE A 78 -8.06 8.94 18.31
N ALA A 79 -8.73 8.80 19.45
CA ALA A 79 -10.07 9.31 19.65
C ALA A 79 -10.12 10.85 19.49
N ARG A 80 -9.14 11.55 20.08
CA ARG A 80 -9.00 13.01 19.93
C ARG A 80 -8.75 13.42 18.49
N SER A 81 -7.84 12.73 17.80
CA SER A 81 -7.54 12.95 16.38
C SER A 81 -8.77 12.69 15.50
N ALA A 82 -9.56 11.67 15.83
CA ALA A 82 -10.81 11.37 15.16
C ALA A 82 -11.97 12.30 15.58
N GLY A 83 -11.82 13.16 16.59
CA GLY A 83 -12.88 14.03 17.10
C GLY A 83 -14.08 13.26 17.67
N ILE A 84 -13.84 12.15 18.39
CA ILE A 84 -14.88 11.28 18.97
C ILE A 84 -14.49 10.82 20.38
N PRO A 85 -15.46 10.41 21.22
CA PRO A 85 -15.16 9.80 22.50
C PRO A 85 -14.34 8.50 22.37
N LYS A 86 -13.41 8.24 23.33
CA LYS A 86 -12.65 7.00 23.41
C LYS A 86 -13.54 5.75 23.37
N GLY A 87 -14.68 5.79 24.06
CA GLY A 87 -15.63 4.68 24.08
C GLY A 87 -16.12 4.27 22.69
N ASN A 88 -16.26 5.23 21.75
CA ASN A 88 -16.64 4.94 20.39
C ASN A 88 -15.54 4.20 19.64
N VAL A 89 -14.27 4.57 19.82
CA VAL A 89 -13.14 3.82 19.21
C VAL A 89 -13.15 2.36 19.68
N LEU A 90 -13.32 2.13 20.99
CA LEU A 90 -13.38 0.79 21.56
C LEU A 90 -14.65 0.02 21.19
N TYR A 91 -15.74 0.70 20.92
CA TYR A 91 -16.95 0.07 20.40
C TYR A 91 -16.68 -0.56 19.03
N TYR A 92 -16.03 0.17 18.11
CA TYR A 92 -15.74 -0.33 16.76
C TYR A 92 -14.62 -1.37 16.72
N PHE A 93 -13.55 -1.20 17.50
CA PHE A 93 -12.33 -1.99 17.33
C PHE A 93 -11.94 -2.84 18.54
N LYS A 94 -12.69 -2.77 19.63
CA LYS A 94 -12.50 -3.51 20.89
C LYS A 94 -11.15 -3.24 21.56
N THR A 95 -10.02 -3.37 20.87
CA THR A 95 -8.68 -3.18 21.41
C THR A 95 -7.79 -2.35 20.46
N LYS A 96 -6.73 -1.74 21.02
CA LYS A 96 -5.67 -1.07 20.24
C LYS A 96 -5.05 -2.04 19.21
N LYS A 97 -4.82 -3.29 19.61
CA LYS A 97 -4.23 -4.33 18.74
C LYS A 97 -5.12 -4.64 17.54
N THR A 98 -6.43 -4.76 17.75
CA THR A 98 -7.38 -5.00 16.66
C THR A 98 -7.43 -3.80 15.70
N LEU A 99 -7.45 -2.57 16.23
CA LEU A 99 -7.41 -1.37 15.42
C LEU A 99 -6.12 -1.29 14.61
N TYR A 100 -4.97 -1.54 15.23
CA TYR A 100 -3.68 -1.53 14.56
C TYR A 100 -3.62 -2.55 13.42
N ARG A 101 -4.07 -3.79 13.67
CA ARG A 101 -4.15 -4.84 12.65
C ARG A 101 -4.97 -4.37 11.44
N VAL A 102 -6.17 -3.86 11.66
CA VAL A 102 -7.04 -3.37 10.58
C VAL A 102 -6.37 -2.25 9.78
N VAL A 103 -5.69 -1.33 10.46
CA VAL A 103 -4.96 -0.25 9.79
C VAL A 103 -3.86 -0.82 8.87
N ILE A 104 -3.02 -1.71 9.40
CA ILE A 104 -1.91 -2.29 8.63
C ILE A 104 -2.42 -3.16 7.46
N GLU A 105 -3.46 -3.96 7.69
CA GLU A 105 -4.09 -4.78 6.64
C GLU A 105 -4.63 -3.91 5.49
N GLN A 106 -5.23 -2.75 5.80
CA GLN A 106 -5.66 -1.80 4.76
C GLN A 106 -4.49 -1.18 4.00
N VAL A 107 -3.40 -0.84 4.69
CA VAL A 107 -2.19 -0.34 4.02
C VAL A 107 -1.61 -1.39 3.08
N LEU A 108 -1.53 -2.64 3.52
CA LEU A 108 -1.05 -3.74 2.67
C LEU A 108 -1.96 -3.94 1.45
N SER A 109 -3.28 -3.92 1.62
CA SER A 109 -4.23 -4.01 0.51
C SER A 109 -4.02 -2.91 -0.53
N LEU A 110 -3.79 -1.65 -0.12
CA LEU A 110 -3.47 -0.55 -1.03
C LEU A 110 -2.21 -0.83 -1.86
N TRP A 111 -1.18 -1.41 -1.25
CA TRP A 111 0.04 -1.76 -1.96
C TRP A 111 -0.16 -2.91 -2.93
N LEU A 112 -0.95 -3.92 -2.56
CA LEU A 112 -1.25 -5.07 -3.42
C LEU A 112 -2.12 -4.68 -4.62
N ASP A 113 -3.12 -3.82 -4.45
CA ASP A 113 -3.98 -3.34 -5.54
C ASP A 113 -3.20 -2.59 -6.63
N ALA A 114 -2.12 -1.89 -6.25
CA ALA A 114 -1.24 -1.21 -7.21
C ALA A 114 -0.55 -2.18 -8.18
N LEU A 115 -0.45 -3.45 -7.81
CA LEU A 115 0.29 -4.50 -8.49
C LEU A 115 -0.50 -5.20 -9.62
N GLY A 116 -1.81 -4.95 -9.75
CA GLY A 116 -2.76 -5.75 -10.52
C GLY A 116 -2.53 -5.89 -12.03
N ASN A 117 -1.65 -5.08 -12.65
CA ASN A 117 -1.56 -4.97 -14.12
C ASN A 117 -0.28 -5.56 -14.73
N ILE A 118 0.51 -6.32 -13.99
CA ILE A 118 1.66 -7.03 -14.57
C ILE A 118 1.15 -8.33 -15.21
N ALA A 119 1.07 -8.38 -16.53
CA ALA A 119 0.58 -9.51 -17.32
C ALA A 119 1.60 -9.96 -18.35
N VAL A 120 1.56 -11.24 -18.73
CA VAL A 120 2.52 -11.86 -19.65
C VAL A 120 2.45 -11.23 -21.05
N ASP A 121 1.23 -10.94 -21.52
CA ASP A 121 0.95 -10.49 -22.89
C ASP A 121 1.14 -8.98 -23.09
N GLY A 122 1.61 -8.28 -22.06
CA GLY A 122 1.85 -6.84 -22.11
C GLY A 122 3.28 -6.46 -22.47
N ASN A 123 3.48 -5.21 -22.89
CA ASN A 123 4.82 -4.64 -23.05
C ASN A 123 5.50 -4.54 -21.67
N PRO A 124 6.65 -5.21 -21.45
CA PRO A 124 7.32 -5.23 -20.13
C PRO A 124 7.72 -3.85 -19.62
N GLU A 125 8.24 -3.00 -20.51
CA GLU A 125 8.64 -1.63 -20.14
C GLU A 125 7.44 -0.83 -19.65
N GLU A 126 6.35 -0.85 -20.41
CA GLU A 126 5.14 -0.11 -20.07
C GLU A 126 4.49 -0.64 -18.77
N ALA A 127 4.44 -1.96 -18.58
CA ALA A 127 3.91 -2.58 -17.38
C ALA A 127 4.69 -2.14 -16.12
N ILE A 128 6.02 -2.14 -16.19
CA ILE A 128 6.87 -1.70 -15.07
C ILE A 128 6.77 -0.19 -14.86
N ARG A 129 6.75 0.63 -15.92
CA ARG A 129 6.52 2.08 -15.80
C ARG A 129 5.22 2.39 -15.07
N GLN A 130 4.13 1.76 -15.47
CA GLN A 130 2.84 1.94 -14.82
C GLN A 130 2.85 1.49 -13.35
N TYR A 131 3.47 0.35 -13.06
CA TYR A 131 3.59 -0.15 -11.70
C TYR A 131 4.40 0.81 -10.80
N VAL A 132 5.57 1.21 -11.26
CA VAL A 132 6.45 2.16 -10.52
C VAL A 132 5.74 3.49 -10.29
N ASN A 133 5.10 4.05 -11.33
CA ASN A 133 4.32 5.28 -11.22
C ASN A 133 3.19 5.18 -10.18
N ARG A 134 2.46 4.06 -10.16
CA ARG A 134 1.41 3.82 -9.15
C ARG A 134 1.99 3.74 -7.74
N LYS A 135 3.10 3.04 -7.57
CA LYS A 135 3.78 2.91 -6.28
C LYS A 135 4.27 4.27 -5.77
N LEU A 136 4.89 5.09 -6.62
CA LEU A 136 5.30 6.44 -6.27
C LEU A 136 4.11 7.34 -5.92
N ALA A 137 3.02 7.24 -6.69
CA ALA A 137 1.79 7.98 -6.39
C ALA A 137 1.19 7.58 -5.04
N LEU A 138 1.19 6.29 -4.70
CA LEU A 138 0.73 5.82 -3.39
C LEU A 138 1.61 6.33 -2.25
N SER A 139 2.94 6.26 -2.37
CA SER A 139 3.87 6.79 -1.37
C SER A 139 3.69 8.30 -1.19
N ARG A 140 3.47 9.04 -2.28
CA ARG A 140 3.20 10.48 -2.26
C ARG A 140 1.87 10.83 -1.59
N ASN A 141 0.80 10.10 -1.94
CA ASN A 141 -0.54 10.42 -1.49
C ASN A 141 -0.84 9.91 -0.07
N TYR A 142 -0.11 8.87 0.37
CA TYR A 142 -0.31 8.20 1.66
C TYR A 142 1.02 8.01 2.42
N PRO A 143 1.79 9.08 2.69
CA PRO A 143 3.11 8.95 3.30
C PRO A 143 3.07 8.39 4.73
N GLU A 144 2.01 8.68 5.50
CA GLU A 144 1.81 8.11 6.82
C GLU A 144 1.57 6.59 6.77
N ALA A 145 0.84 6.12 5.76
CA ALA A 145 0.61 4.70 5.55
C ALA A 145 1.92 3.98 5.17
N SER A 146 2.73 4.58 4.30
CA SER A 146 4.05 4.07 3.92
C SER A 146 4.95 3.93 5.14
N ARG A 147 5.15 5.03 5.91
CA ARG A 147 5.97 5.01 7.13
C ARG A 147 5.49 4.00 8.16
N LEU A 148 4.18 3.88 8.35
CA LEU A 148 3.62 2.92 9.28
C LEU A 148 3.95 1.48 8.88
N PHE A 149 3.80 1.16 7.59
CA PHE A 149 4.16 -0.16 7.05
C PHE A 149 5.66 -0.43 7.19
N ALA A 150 6.51 0.54 6.84
CA ALA A 150 7.97 0.42 7.00
C ALA A 150 8.36 0.15 8.47
N MET A 151 7.77 0.88 9.42
CA MET A 151 8.02 0.67 10.86
C MET A 151 7.60 -0.74 11.32
N GLU A 152 6.48 -1.23 10.86
CA GLU A 152 6.00 -2.59 11.18
C GLU A 152 6.99 -3.65 10.66
N VAL A 153 7.42 -3.52 9.39
CA VAL A 153 8.38 -4.47 8.77
C VAL A 153 9.75 -4.39 9.46
N ILE A 154 10.28 -3.20 9.72
CA ILE A 154 11.56 -3.00 10.43
C ILE A 154 11.52 -3.59 11.84
N SER A 155 10.36 -3.55 12.50
CA SER A 155 10.15 -4.15 13.83
C SER A 155 9.98 -5.67 13.82
N GLY A 156 10.16 -6.33 12.67
CA GLY A 156 10.02 -7.78 12.51
C GLY A 156 8.61 -8.23 12.14
N ALA A 157 7.75 -7.31 11.71
CA ALA A 157 6.37 -7.56 11.27
C ALA A 157 5.49 -8.32 12.28
N PRO A 158 5.45 -7.93 13.58
CA PRO A 158 4.80 -8.70 14.63
C PRO A 158 3.29 -8.88 14.44
N VAL A 159 2.66 -8.07 13.59
CA VAL A 159 1.21 -8.13 13.34
C VAL A 159 0.88 -8.68 11.96
N ILE A 160 1.71 -8.42 10.95
CA ILE A 160 1.40 -8.76 9.55
C ILE A 160 2.25 -9.91 8.98
N ASN A 161 3.06 -10.58 9.78
CA ASN A 161 3.94 -11.65 9.28
C ASN A 161 3.19 -12.74 8.50
N ASP A 162 1.98 -13.10 8.93
CA ASP A 162 1.16 -14.10 8.25
C ASP A 162 0.73 -13.62 6.85
N HIS A 163 0.43 -12.34 6.68
CA HIS A 163 0.13 -11.74 5.36
C HIS A 163 1.36 -11.66 4.48
N LEU A 164 2.52 -11.30 5.04
CA LEU A 164 3.78 -11.23 4.29
C LEU A 164 4.22 -12.60 3.78
N SER A 165 4.15 -13.62 4.65
CA SER A 165 4.53 -15.00 4.34
C SER A 165 3.47 -15.76 3.54
N GLY A 166 2.24 -15.29 3.53
CA GLY A 166 1.11 -15.82 2.79
C GLY A 166 0.84 -15.07 1.49
N GLU A 167 -0.06 -14.09 1.53
CA GLU A 167 -0.57 -13.37 0.35
C GLU A 167 0.55 -12.70 -0.47
N LEU A 168 1.42 -11.92 0.18
CA LEU A 168 2.47 -11.20 -0.52
C LEU A 168 3.47 -12.16 -1.17
N ARG A 169 3.84 -13.24 -0.49
CA ARG A 169 4.72 -14.27 -1.04
C ARG A 169 4.11 -14.93 -2.27
N LEU A 170 2.85 -15.38 -2.19
CA LEU A 170 2.15 -15.99 -3.32
C LEU A 170 2.06 -15.03 -4.50
N TRP A 171 1.80 -13.76 -4.23
CA TRP A 171 1.77 -12.73 -5.24
C TRP A 171 3.14 -12.56 -5.92
N VAL A 172 4.23 -12.49 -5.15
CA VAL A 172 5.60 -12.40 -5.69
C VAL A 172 5.94 -13.63 -6.54
N GLU A 173 5.52 -14.82 -6.13
CA GLU A 173 5.70 -16.06 -6.89
C GLU A 173 4.94 -15.99 -8.22
N GLU A 174 3.65 -15.61 -8.21
CA GLU A 174 2.81 -15.48 -9.41
C GLU A 174 3.37 -14.46 -10.40
N LYS A 175 3.66 -13.24 -9.94
CA LYS A 175 4.20 -12.19 -10.82
C LYS A 175 5.65 -12.46 -11.21
N GLY A 176 6.38 -13.20 -10.39
CA GLY A 176 7.71 -13.69 -10.71
C GLY A 176 7.73 -14.60 -11.92
N GLU A 177 6.67 -15.40 -12.20
CA GLU A 177 6.57 -16.19 -13.44
C GLU A 177 6.49 -15.30 -14.67
N VAL A 178 5.78 -14.16 -14.59
CA VAL A 178 5.74 -13.19 -15.69
C VAL A 178 7.15 -12.65 -15.97
N PHE A 179 7.91 -12.28 -14.93
CA PHE A 179 9.28 -11.80 -15.08
C PHE A 179 10.19 -12.88 -15.68
N ARG A 180 10.07 -14.13 -15.23
CA ARG A 180 10.83 -15.26 -15.82
C ARG A 180 10.53 -15.46 -17.31
N LYS A 181 9.27 -15.30 -17.69
CA LYS A 181 8.87 -15.36 -19.11
C LYS A 181 9.52 -14.24 -19.92
N TRP A 182 9.45 -12.99 -19.47
CA TRP A 182 10.11 -11.85 -20.12
C TRP A 182 11.64 -12.04 -20.24
N GLN A 183 12.26 -12.65 -19.23
CA GLN A 183 13.70 -12.98 -19.27
C GLN A 183 14.03 -14.06 -20.30
N GLN A 184 13.19 -15.09 -20.43
CA GLN A 184 13.32 -16.13 -21.45
C GLN A 184 13.18 -15.56 -22.85
N ASP A 185 12.26 -14.62 -23.04
CA ASP A 185 12.02 -13.95 -24.32
C ASP A 185 13.08 -12.85 -24.61
N GLY A 186 14.01 -12.62 -23.72
CA GLY A 186 15.07 -11.61 -23.88
C GLY A 186 14.61 -10.16 -23.73
N LEU A 187 13.41 -9.95 -23.17
CA LEU A 187 12.77 -8.65 -22.94
C LEU A 187 13.15 -8.01 -21.60
N MET A 188 13.77 -8.77 -20.69
CA MET A 188 14.20 -8.33 -19.37
C MET A 188 15.57 -8.94 -19.04
N ALA A 189 16.40 -8.22 -18.28
CA ALA A 189 17.67 -8.74 -17.78
C ALA A 189 17.45 -9.93 -16.83
N LYS A 190 18.42 -10.84 -16.78
CA LYS A 190 18.40 -11.98 -15.86
C LYS A 190 18.65 -11.50 -14.43
N ILE A 191 17.59 -11.40 -13.66
CA ILE A 191 17.58 -11.04 -12.25
C ILE A 191 16.56 -11.91 -11.51
N ASP A 192 16.81 -12.27 -10.27
CA ASP A 192 15.80 -12.93 -9.45
C ASP A 192 14.56 -12.04 -9.33
N PRO A 193 13.34 -12.54 -9.65
CA PRO A 193 12.12 -11.74 -9.61
C PRO A 193 11.85 -11.12 -8.24
N ALA A 194 12.12 -11.82 -7.14
CA ALA A 194 11.91 -11.27 -5.80
C ALA A 194 12.83 -10.07 -5.55
N HIS A 195 14.10 -10.15 -5.97
CA HIS A 195 15.03 -9.03 -5.86
C HIS A 195 14.60 -7.84 -6.73
N ALA A 196 14.05 -8.08 -7.92
CA ALA A 196 13.51 -7.01 -8.75
C ALA A 196 12.36 -6.28 -8.04
N PHE A 197 11.43 -7.00 -7.39
CA PHE A 197 10.37 -6.40 -6.58
C PHE A 197 10.93 -5.63 -5.38
N PHE A 198 11.90 -6.18 -4.65
CA PHE A 198 12.51 -5.49 -3.51
C PHE A 198 13.16 -4.17 -3.94
N MET A 199 13.88 -4.13 -5.05
CA MET A 199 14.44 -2.88 -5.60
C MET A 199 13.34 -1.87 -5.92
N ILE A 200 12.28 -2.28 -6.61
CA ILE A 200 11.15 -1.39 -6.92
C ILE A 200 10.52 -0.84 -5.62
N TRP A 201 10.28 -1.70 -4.63
CA TRP A 201 9.62 -1.28 -3.38
C TRP A 201 10.49 -0.28 -2.61
N VAL A 202 11.77 -0.57 -2.41
CA VAL A 202 12.68 0.32 -1.69
C VAL A 202 12.74 1.70 -2.35
N VAL A 203 12.95 1.76 -3.65
CA VAL A 203 13.11 3.05 -4.35
C VAL A 203 11.81 3.85 -4.35
N THR A 204 10.65 3.20 -4.54
CA THR A 204 9.35 3.90 -4.61
C THR A 204 8.82 4.36 -3.26
N GLN A 205 9.27 3.76 -2.14
CA GLN A 205 8.85 4.13 -0.79
C GLN A 205 9.81 5.10 -0.09
N THR A 206 11.04 5.21 -0.56
CA THR A 206 12.11 6.01 0.06
C THR A 206 11.67 7.45 0.33
N TYR A 207 10.97 8.10 -0.60
CA TYR A 207 10.56 9.50 -0.45
C TYR A 207 9.55 9.73 0.67
N ALA A 208 8.72 8.73 0.99
CA ALA A 208 7.80 8.79 2.10
C ALA A 208 8.45 8.34 3.43
N ASP A 209 9.17 7.21 3.38
CA ASP A 209 9.70 6.55 4.58
C ASP A 209 10.87 7.32 5.17
N PHE A 210 11.71 7.94 4.32
CA PHE A 210 12.90 8.71 4.70
C PHE A 210 12.73 10.21 4.42
N GLU A 211 11.53 10.74 4.53
CA GLU A 211 11.19 12.15 4.27
C GLU A 211 12.15 13.12 4.97
N ALA A 212 12.48 12.88 6.23
CA ALA A 212 13.40 13.74 6.98
C ALA A 212 14.81 13.81 6.34
N GLN A 213 15.31 12.69 5.80
CA GLN A 213 16.58 12.64 5.09
C GLN A 213 16.49 13.40 3.76
N ILE A 214 15.40 13.17 3.00
CA ILE A 214 15.18 13.87 1.73
C ILE A 214 15.15 15.39 1.94
N GLN A 215 14.37 15.85 2.92
CA GLN A 215 14.30 17.28 3.27
C GLN A 215 15.67 17.87 3.68
N ALA A 216 16.41 17.14 4.49
CA ALA A 216 17.73 17.59 4.93
C ALA A 216 18.74 17.72 3.77
N VAL A 217 18.71 16.80 2.82
CA VAL A 217 19.63 16.77 1.67
C VAL A 217 19.23 17.79 0.61
N THR A 218 17.95 17.95 0.33
CA THR A 218 17.45 18.84 -0.73
C THR A 218 17.22 20.29 -0.26
N GLY A 219 17.18 20.52 1.06
CA GLY A 219 16.82 21.80 1.65
C GLY A 219 15.32 22.13 1.58
N ALA A 220 14.50 21.19 1.16
CA ALA A 220 13.04 21.35 1.07
C ALA A 220 12.41 21.56 2.45
N LYS A 221 11.35 22.38 2.49
CA LYS A 221 10.56 22.61 3.70
C LYS A 221 9.22 21.89 3.57
N GLY A 222 9.08 20.81 4.31
CA GLY A 222 7.85 20.01 4.29
C GLY A 222 7.80 19.04 3.11
N TYR A 223 6.61 18.50 2.87
CA TYR A 223 6.33 17.56 1.80
C TYR A 223 6.26 18.31 0.47
N ASP A 224 7.38 18.33 -0.26
CA ASP A 224 7.51 19.08 -1.50
C ASP A 224 7.05 18.24 -2.69
N GLN A 225 5.98 18.70 -3.33
CA GLN A 225 5.38 18.01 -4.47
C GLN A 225 6.27 18.02 -5.71
N GLU A 226 7.12 19.04 -5.85
CA GLU A 226 8.05 19.20 -6.96
C GLU A 226 9.14 18.13 -6.92
N ILE A 227 9.72 17.87 -5.73
CA ILE A 227 10.69 16.79 -5.52
C ILE A 227 10.12 15.41 -5.93
N TYR A 228 8.86 15.15 -5.63
CA TYR A 228 8.23 13.90 -6.05
C TYR A 228 8.01 13.82 -7.56
N THR A 229 7.74 14.93 -8.21
CA THR A 229 7.51 14.97 -9.67
C THR A 229 8.82 14.72 -10.40
N ASP A 230 9.89 15.39 -10.02
CA ASP A 230 11.22 15.22 -10.61
C ASP A 230 11.76 13.81 -10.35
N ALA A 231 11.67 13.34 -9.10
CA ALA A 231 12.09 12.00 -8.72
C ALA A 231 11.34 10.90 -9.47
N THR A 232 10.07 11.12 -9.84
CA THR A 232 9.28 10.11 -10.55
C THR A 232 9.90 9.75 -11.89
N GLY A 233 10.33 10.74 -12.68
CA GLY A 233 11.01 10.53 -13.95
C GLY A 233 12.31 9.74 -13.80
N ASP A 234 13.18 10.21 -12.91
CA ASP A 234 14.50 9.60 -12.68
C ASP A 234 14.40 8.18 -12.13
N VAL A 235 13.50 7.93 -11.17
CA VAL A 235 13.28 6.60 -10.58
C VAL A 235 12.77 5.62 -11.61
N VAL A 236 11.79 6.02 -12.41
CA VAL A 236 11.23 5.16 -13.47
C VAL A 236 12.30 4.80 -14.49
N GLU A 237 13.06 5.79 -15.00
CA GLU A 237 14.12 5.55 -15.97
C GLU A 237 15.26 4.68 -15.41
N ALA A 238 15.66 4.91 -14.15
CA ALA A 238 16.70 4.12 -13.50
C ALA A 238 16.26 2.64 -13.37
N LEU A 239 15.01 2.40 -12.96
CA LEU A 239 14.49 1.04 -12.82
C LEU A 239 14.32 0.34 -14.17
N VAL A 240 13.76 1.02 -15.17
CA VAL A 240 13.57 0.46 -16.52
C VAL A 240 14.92 0.05 -17.12
N ARG A 241 15.93 0.92 -17.04
CA ARG A 241 17.28 0.64 -17.52
C ARG A 241 17.97 -0.45 -16.70
N GLY A 242 17.88 -0.38 -15.36
CA GLY A 242 18.48 -1.35 -14.44
C GLY A 242 17.93 -2.74 -14.59
N LEU A 243 16.63 -2.87 -14.88
CA LEU A 243 15.96 -4.15 -15.17
C LEU A 243 16.17 -4.61 -16.63
N GLY A 244 16.85 -3.82 -17.48
CA GLY A 244 17.15 -4.14 -18.87
C GLY A 244 15.89 -4.39 -19.70
N LEU A 245 14.82 -3.63 -19.42
CA LEU A 245 13.54 -3.78 -20.10
C LEU A 245 13.64 -3.31 -21.54
N LYS A 246 13.07 -4.07 -22.47
CA LYS A 246 13.02 -3.75 -23.88
C LYS A 246 11.56 -3.60 -24.33
N ARG A 247 11.35 -2.71 -25.28
CA ARG A 247 10.08 -2.65 -26.00
C ARG A 247 9.96 -3.89 -26.87
N ASP A 248 8.81 -4.50 -26.86
CA ASP A 248 8.45 -5.50 -27.86
C ASP A 248 8.41 -4.78 -29.21
N THR A 249 9.22 -5.23 -30.18
CA THR A 249 9.36 -4.62 -31.52
C THR A 249 8.29 -5.17 -32.46
#